data_e828ca91508cd5527b575486c4c24c65
#
_entry.id   e828ca91508cd5527b575486c4c24c65
#
_cell.length_a   1.000
_cell.length_b   1.000
_cell.length_c   1.000
_cell.angle_alpha   90.00
_cell.angle_beta   90.00
_cell.angle_gamma   90.00
#
_symmetry.space_group_name_H-M   'P 1'
#
loop_
_entity.id
_entity.type
_entity.pdbx_description
1 polymer ?
#
loop_
_entity_poly.entity_id
_entity_poly.type
_entity_poly.pdbx_seq_one_letter_code
_entity_poly.pdbx_strand_id
1 'polypeptide(L)'
;MLFLSALLACGPACFSQQAEKFPLGDYVELTDTKPHDGDEVWSKMTAPVRFCWGTTDVRYKKLNVPDVKATGTLRLKAWKGERVNAQAVLWTQKELEGAEIAVSELKNGSSVIPASAVNTYFVRYVMTDELNKDGSGGCGPRENKAEWDSSMVADVLDIVRVREVQARSTQPVWLNVWVPADARPGKYKGTLTVSGKNFEAMKLPFEIEVVNRTLPEPQKWAFHLDLWQNPYAVARYYQVPLWSKEHFDAMRPIMK
;
A
#
# COMPACT_ATOMS: atom_id res chain seq x y z
N MET A 1 28.35 -52.68 11.99
CA MET A 1 26.98 -52.29 11.71
C MET A 1 26.82 -50.86 12.32
N LEU A 2 27.18 -49.85 11.52
CA LEU A 2 27.09 -48.42 11.95
C LEU A 2 25.78 -47.86 11.43
N PHE A 3 24.90 -47.46 12.32
CA PHE A 3 23.71 -46.66 11.98
C PHE A 3 24.08 -45.18 11.89
N LEU A 4 24.03 -44.64 10.69
CA LEU A 4 24.20 -43.20 10.45
C LEU A 4 22.82 -42.54 10.57
N SER A 5 22.61 -41.83 11.68
CA SER A 5 21.39 -41.01 11.87
C SER A 5 21.54 -39.69 11.09
N ALA A 6 20.78 -39.53 10.01
CA ALA A 6 20.68 -38.30 9.29
C ALA A 6 19.72 -37.37 10.04
N LEU A 7 20.25 -36.30 10.65
CA LEU A 7 19.45 -35.16 11.11
C LEU A 7 18.96 -34.38 9.88
N LEU A 8 17.68 -34.44 9.58
CA LEU A 8 17.02 -33.49 8.70
C LEU A 8 16.90 -32.15 9.45
N ALA A 9 17.74 -31.21 9.09
CA ALA A 9 17.56 -29.82 9.47
C ALA A 9 16.38 -29.25 8.68
N CYS A 10 15.23 -29.11 9.32
CA CYS A 10 14.11 -28.34 8.79
C CYS A 10 14.47 -26.86 8.88
N GLY A 11 15.02 -26.29 7.82
CA GLY A 11 15.20 -24.85 7.67
C GLY A 11 13.84 -24.16 7.62
N PRO A 12 13.73 -22.91 8.09
CA PRO A 12 12.49 -22.16 7.95
C PRO A 12 12.16 -22.03 6.47
N ALA A 13 10.99 -22.58 6.08
CA ALA A 13 10.45 -22.41 4.75
C ALA A 13 10.29 -20.90 4.49
N CYS A 14 11.21 -20.35 3.72
CA CYS A 14 11.06 -19.06 3.09
C CYS A 14 9.83 -19.19 2.16
N PHE A 15 8.68 -18.74 2.62
CA PHE A 15 7.55 -18.50 1.72
C PHE A 15 7.98 -17.36 0.81
N SER A 16 8.67 -17.68 -0.28
CA SER A 16 8.63 -16.83 -1.47
C SER A 16 7.15 -16.78 -1.84
N GLN A 17 6.50 -15.65 -1.62
CA GLN A 17 5.25 -15.37 -2.31
C GLN A 17 5.58 -15.42 -3.80
N GLN A 18 5.36 -16.59 -4.40
CA GLN A 18 5.17 -16.66 -5.84
C GLN A 18 4.07 -15.65 -6.11
N ALA A 19 4.36 -14.66 -6.94
CA ALA A 19 3.35 -13.77 -7.46
C ALA A 19 2.30 -14.68 -8.10
N GLU A 20 1.23 -14.97 -7.36
CA GLU A 20 0.08 -15.65 -7.92
C GLU A 20 -0.31 -14.80 -9.12
N LYS A 21 -0.44 -15.45 -10.28
CA LYS A 21 -1.04 -14.83 -11.45
C LYS A 21 -2.50 -14.57 -11.08
N PHE A 22 -2.73 -13.40 -10.48
CA PHE A 22 -4.09 -12.92 -10.34
C PHE A 22 -4.64 -12.81 -11.77
N PRO A 23 -5.86 -13.30 -12.02
CA PRO A 23 -6.53 -13.13 -13.29
C PRO A 23 -7.03 -11.67 -13.40
N LEU A 24 -6.16 -10.73 -13.07
CA LEU A 24 -6.31 -9.34 -13.40
C LEU A 24 -6.04 -9.28 -14.89
N GLY A 25 -7.12 -9.41 -15.66
CA GLY A 25 -7.12 -8.87 -17.01
C GLY A 25 -6.57 -7.44 -16.97
N ASP A 26 -6.15 -6.93 -18.08
CA ASP A 26 -5.54 -5.61 -18.21
C ASP A 26 -6.40 -4.55 -17.51
N TYR A 27 -6.03 -4.21 -16.27
CA TYR A 27 -6.71 -3.14 -15.57
C TYR A 27 -6.29 -1.82 -16.22
N VAL A 28 -7.26 -1.15 -16.79
CA VAL A 28 -7.08 0.18 -17.36
C VAL A 28 -7.68 1.20 -16.41
N GLU A 29 -6.87 2.15 -15.93
CA GLU A 29 -7.38 3.29 -15.20
C GLU A 29 -8.27 4.13 -16.14
N LEU A 30 -9.49 4.41 -15.69
CA LEU A 30 -10.41 5.25 -16.45
C LEU A 30 -9.90 6.70 -16.47
N THR A 31 -10.36 7.47 -17.45
CA THR A 31 -10.04 8.90 -17.52
C THR A 31 -10.77 9.64 -16.40
N ASP A 32 -10.04 10.48 -15.67
CA ASP A 32 -10.64 11.39 -14.69
C ASP A 32 -11.40 12.50 -15.43
N THR A 33 -12.68 12.64 -15.09
CA THR A 33 -13.58 13.65 -15.68
C THR A 33 -13.67 14.92 -14.84
N LYS A 34 -12.97 14.97 -13.69
CA LYS A 34 -12.99 16.13 -12.80
C LYS A 34 -12.05 17.22 -13.26
N PRO A 35 -12.30 18.48 -12.88
CA PRO A 35 -11.34 19.55 -13.04
C PRO A 35 -10.01 19.18 -12.37
N HIS A 36 -8.92 19.40 -13.09
CA HIS A 36 -7.56 19.14 -12.65
C HIS A 36 -6.65 20.35 -12.94
N ASP A 37 -5.45 20.31 -12.38
CA ASP A 37 -4.49 21.38 -12.55
C ASP A 37 -3.99 21.45 -13.99
N GLY A 38 -4.01 22.65 -14.54
CA GLY A 38 -3.46 22.93 -15.85
C GLY A 38 -1.94 23.06 -15.85
N ASP A 39 -1.36 23.21 -17.04
CA ASP A 39 0.09 23.36 -17.27
C ASP A 39 0.72 24.47 -16.42
N GLU A 40 -0.02 25.56 -16.19
CA GLU A 40 0.46 26.67 -15.40
C GLU A 40 0.76 26.27 -13.94
N VAL A 41 -0.07 25.42 -13.32
CA VAL A 41 0.15 24.96 -11.93
C VAL A 41 1.35 24.00 -11.89
N TRP A 42 1.40 23.07 -12.81
CA TRP A 42 2.50 22.11 -12.91
C TRP A 42 3.85 22.78 -13.19
N SER A 43 3.88 23.84 -14.01
CA SER A 43 5.11 24.58 -14.33
C SER A 43 5.71 25.34 -13.14
N LYS A 44 4.92 25.60 -12.10
CA LYS A 44 5.39 26.26 -10.87
C LYS A 44 6.15 25.32 -9.93
N MET A 45 6.24 24.04 -10.22
CA MET A 45 7.03 23.11 -9.42
C MET A 45 8.52 23.50 -9.43
N THR A 46 9.14 23.50 -8.26
CA THR A 46 10.57 23.86 -8.08
C THR A 46 11.54 22.78 -8.55
N ALA A 47 11.06 21.57 -8.82
CA ALA A 47 11.81 20.46 -9.37
C ALA A 47 10.89 19.57 -10.22
N PRO A 48 11.38 18.98 -11.32
CA PRO A 48 10.56 18.22 -12.25
C PRO A 48 9.97 16.93 -11.66
N VAL A 49 10.59 16.41 -10.62
CA VAL A 49 10.11 15.23 -9.87
C VAL A 49 10.23 15.53 -8.38
N ARG A 50 9.22 15.20 -7.64
CA ARG A 50 9.18 15.35 -6.18
C ARG A 50 8.71 14.06 -5.51
N PHE A 51 9.30 13.78 -4.34
CA PHE A 51 8.90 12.66 -3.49
C PHE A 51 8.96 13.10 -2.03
N CYS A 52 7.82 13.08 -1.34
CA CYS A 52 7.70 13.57 0.04
C CYS A 52 6.77 12.66 0.86
N TRP A 53 6.90 12.72 2.18
CA TRP A 53 5.91 12.13 3.06
C TRP A 53 4.61 12.93 2.98
N GLY A 54 3.51 12.23 2.74
CA GLY A 54 2.15 12.73 2.84
C GLY A 54 1.47 12.27 4.13
N THR A 55 0.16 12.36 4.18
CA THR A 55 -0.65 11.82 5.27
C THR A 55 -1.55 10.69 4.78
N THR A 56 -1.82 9.72 5.63
CA THR A 56 -2.73 8.60 5.34
C THR A 56 -4.19 9.03 5.25
N ASP A 57 -4.52 10.23 5.69
CA ASP A 57 -5.90 10.75 5.72
C ASP A 57 -6.32 11.42 4.40
N VAL A 58 -5.39 11.56 3.44
CA VAL A 58 -5.63 12.22 2.16
C VAL A 58 -5.53 11.23 1.01
N ARG A 59 -6.57 11.15 0.21
CA ARG A 59 -6.57 10.52 -1.11
C ARG A 59 -6.12 11.55 -2.14
N TYR A 60 -4.83 11.53 -2.48
CA TYR A 60 -4.24 12.50 -3.42
C TYR A 60 -4.81 12.30 -4.83
N LYS A 61 -5.24 13.39 -5.45
CA LYS A 61 -5.80 13.36 -6.82
C LYS A 61 -4.68 13.11 -7.85
N LYS A 62 -4.97 12.33 -8.87
CA LYS A 62 -3.97 11.90 -9.87
C LYS A 62 -3.41 13.08 -10.68
N LEU A 63 -4.26 13.98 -11.14
CA LEU A 63 -3.90 15.04 -12.10
C LEU A 63 -3.72 16.40 -11.42
N ASN A 64 -3.50 16.43 -10.11
CA ASN A 64 -3.27 17.66 -9.37
C ASN A 64 -1.90 17.63 -8.68
N VAL A 65 -1.27 18.80 -8.60
CA VAL A 65 -0.09 18.99 -7.76
C VAL A 65 -0.53 18.85 -6.29
N PRO A 66 0.03 17.91 -5.53
CA PRO A 66 -0.44 17.65 -4.18
C PRO A 66 0.00 18.77 -3.23
N ASP A 67 -0.89 19.19 -2.32
CA ASP A 67 -0.52 20.06 -1.20
C ASP A 67 0.22 19.23 -0.14
N VAL A 68 1.49 19.00 -0.39
CA VAL A 68 2.39 18.28 0.52
C VAL A 68 3.54 19.17 0.90
N LYS A 69 3.63 19.47 2.18
CA LYS A 69 4.79 20.20 2.72
C LYS A 69 5.99 19.25 2.78
N ALA A 70 7.14 19.72 2.28
CA ALA A 70 8.38 18.97 2.43
C ALA A 70 8.64 18.73 3.92
N THR A 71 8.56 17.48 4.34
CA THR A 71 8.85 17.07 5.70
C THR A 71 10.21 16.37 5.75
N GLY A 72 10.93 16.55 6.83
CA GLY A 72 12.16 15.81 7.06
C GLY A 72 11.89 14.32 7.34
N THR A 73 12.38 13.80 8.44
CA THR A 73 12.14 12.41 8.86
C THR A 73 10.71 12.23 9.36
N LEU A 74 9.97 11.29 8.76
CA LEU A 74 8.69 10.83 9.30
C LEU A 74 8.91 10.10 10.62
N ARG A 75 8.10 10.36 11.63
CA ARG A 75 8.15 9.68 12.92
C ARG A 75 6.84 8.98 13.20
N LEU A 76 6.94 7.68 13.43
CA LEU A 76 5.83 6.81 13.77
C LEU A 76 6.06 6.21 15.17
N LYS A 77 5.00 5.77 15.80
CA LYS A 77 5.05 5.02 17.07
C LYS A 77 4.26 3.72 16.88
N ALA A 78 4.81 2.63 17.43
CA ALA A 78 4.23 1.31 17.29
C ALA A 78 4.39 0.47 18.56
N TRP A 79 3.45 -0.43 18.78
CA TRP A 79 3.64 -1.55 19.71
C TRP A 79 4.35 -2.71 18.99
N LYS A 80 4.90 -3.62 19.76
CA LYS A 80 5.40 -4.90 19.24
C LYS A 80 4.23 -5.74 18.74
N GLY A 81 4.37 -6.34 17.57
CA GLY A 81 3.29 -7.08 16.88
C GLY A 81 2.33 -6.21 16.08
N GLU A 82 2.47 -4.89 16.12
CA GLU A 82 1.58 -3.96 15.40
C GLU A 82 2.01 -3.77 13.95
N ARG A 83 1.03 -3.48 13.09
CA ARG A 83 1.24 -2.98 11.74
C ARG A 83 1.02 -1.47 11.71
N VAL A 84 2.05 -0.72 11.35
CA VAL A 84 1.94 0.73 11.16
C VAL A 84 2.04 1.10 9.70
N ASN A 85 1.31 2.14 9.32
CA ASN A 85 1.21 2.59 7.95
C ASN A 85 1.69 4.02 7.80
N ALA A 86 2.18 4.33 6.60
CA ALA A 86 2.49 5.69 6.17
C ALA A 86 2.20 5.83 4.68
N GLN A 87 2.06 7.05 4.22
CA GLN A 87 1.90 7.37 2.81
C GLN A 87 2.98 8.35 2.39
N ALA A 88 3.69 8.02 1.31
CA ALA A 88 4.53 8.95 0.58
C ALA A 88 3.83 9.33 -0.72
N VAL A 89 4.20 10.45 -1.29
CA VAL A 89 3.62 10.96 -2.53
C VAL A 89 4.74 11.28 -3.51
N LEU A 90 4.69 10.67 -4.68
CA LEU A 90 5.52 10.96 -5.83
C LEU A 90 4.70 11.79 -6.81
N TRP A 91 5.23 12.91 -7.31
CA TRP A 91 4.57 13.66 -8.37
C TRP A 91 5.60 14.25 -9.34
N THR A 92 5.19 14.43 -10.58
CA THR A 92 6.14 14.70 -11.67
C THR A 92 5.56 15.56 -12.77
N GLN A 93 6.39 16.45 -13.33
CA GLN A 93 6.09 17.20 -14.56
C GLN A 93 6.36 16.36 -15.82
N LYS A 94 7.26 15.38 -15.75
CA LYS A 94 7.67 14.53 -16.85
C LYS A 94 7.27 13.08 -16.64
N GLU A 95 7.20 12.30 -17.69
CA GLU A 95 7.01 10.87 -17.60
C GLU A 95 8.18 10.21 -16.82
N LEU A 96 7.85 9.26 -15.94
CA LEU A 96 8.83 8.48 -15.22
C LEU A 96 8.78 7.04 -15.69
N GLU A 97 9.92 6.53 -16.13
CA GLU A 97 10.06 5.17 -16.64
C GLU A 97 10.54 4.22 -15.56
N GLY A 98 9.79 3.14 -15.38
CA GLY A 98 10.18 2.05 -14.49
C GLY A 98 10.34 2.50 -13.04
N ALA A 99 9.43 3.32 -12.52
CA ALA A 99 9.47 3.72 -11.12
C ALA A 99 9.32 2.49 -10.21
N GLU A 100 10.26 2.35 -9.30
CA GLU A 100 10.33 1.25 -8.32
C GLU A 100 10.54 1.80 -6.92
N ILE A 101 9.93 1.14 -5.94
CA ILE A 101 10.04 1.50 -4.53
C ILE A 101 10.84 0.44 -3.79
N ALA A 102 11.86 0.88 -3.09
CA ALA A 102 12.68 0.04 -2.21
C ALA A 102 12.67 0.59 -0.78
N VAL A 103 12.83 -0.30 0.18
CA VAL A 103 12.95 0.07 1.59
C VAL A 103 14.19 -0.61 2.19
N SER A 104 14.92 0.13 3.03
CA SER A 104 16.02 -0.45 3.81
C SER A 104 15.49 -1.27 4.98
N GLU A 105 16.31 -2.15 5.54
CA GLU A 105 16.10 -2.61 6.92
C GLU A 105 16.01 -1.40 7.86
N LEU A 106 15.25 -1.57 8.95
CA LEU A 106 15.17 -0.55 10.00
C LEU A 106 16.12 -0.93 11.14
N LYS A 107 17.00 -0.01 11.54
CA LYS A 107 18.07 -0.26 12.52
C LYS A 107 17.89 0.54 13.80
N ASN A 108 18.12 -0.14 14.93
CA ASN A 108 18.23 0.44 16.26
C ASN A 108 19.46 -0.18 16.95
N GLY A 109 20.64 0.41 16.78
CA GLY A 109 21.92 -0.19 17.19
C GLY A 109 22.14 -1.55 16.51
N SER A 110 22.28 -2.60 17.29
CA SER A 110 22.40 -3.99 16.81
C SER A 110 21.06 -4.67 16.50
N SER A 111 19.94 -4.06 16.86
CA SER A 111 18.60 -4.60 16.61
C SER A 111 18.11 -4.18 15.24
N VAL A 112 17.48 -5.11 14.50
CA VAL A 112 17.03 -4.90 13.12
C VAL A 112 15.58 -5.37 12.98
N ILE A 113 14.76 -4.55 12.33
CA ILE A 113 13.51 -4.99 11.70
C ILE A 113 13.85 -5.19 10.22
N PRO A 114 13.75 -6.42 9.69
CA PRO A 114 14.21 -6.73 8.33
C PRO A 114 13.34 -6.05 7.28
N ALA A 115 13.90 -5.76 6.12
CA ALA A 115 13.15 -5.18 4.99
C ALA A 115 11.96 -6.06 4.56
N SER A 116 12.03 -7.37 4.77
CA SER A 116 10.92 -8.30 4.51
C SER A 116 9.68 -8.08 5.40
N ALA A 117 9.83 -7.38 6.54
CA ALA A 117 8.72 -6.96 7.39
C ALA A 117 8.05 -5.66 6.88
N VAL A 118 8.54 -5.10 5.77
CA VAL A 118 8.04 -3.85 5.20
C VAL A 118 7.49 -4.13 3.81
N ASN A 119 6.22 -3.77 3.61
CA ASN A 119 5.58 -3.83 2.31
C ASN A 119 5.39 -2.42 1.77
N THR A 120 5.63 -2.25 0.47
CA THR A 120 5.39 -1.00 -0.25
C THR A 120 4.46 -1.26 -1.41
N TYR A 121 3.54 -0.33 -1.66
CA TYR A 121 2.56 -0.45 -2.72
C TYR A 121 2.43 0.90 -3.44
N PHE A 122 2.35 0.87 -4.76
CA PHE A 122 1.74 1.98 -5.48
C PHE A 122 0.24 1.97 -5.19
N VAL A 123 -0.34 3.13 -4.96
CA VAL A 123 -1.79 3.22 -4.76
C VAL A 123 -2.44 3.45 -6.12
N ARG A 124 -3.29 2.51 -6.53
CA ARG A 124 -4.00 2.55 -7.81
C ARG A 124 -5.19 3.49 -7.72
N TYR A 125 -5.44 4.20 -8.80
CA TYR A 125 -6.64 5.02 -8.94
C TYR A 125 -7.81 4.19 -9.48
N VAL A 126 -8.95 4.36 -8.85
CA VAL A 126 -10.20 3.71 -9.24
C VAL A 126 -11.32 4.74 -9.35
N MET A 127 -12.26 4.50 -10.27
CA MET A 127 -13.46 5.33 -10.36
C MET A 127 -14.42 4.95 -9.22
N THR A 128 -14.89 5.95 -8.50
CA THR A 128 -15.92 5.82 -7.47
C THR A 128 -17.07 6.76 -7.74
N ASP A 129 -18.27 6.36 -7.33
CA ASP A 129 -19.49 7.15 -7.35
C ASP A 129 -20.12 7.22 -5.95
N GLU A 130 -19.29 7.09 -4.92
CA GLU A 130 -19.71 7.00 -3.52
C GLU A 130 -20.55 8.20 -3.07
N LEU A 131 -20.25 9.40 -3.57
CA LEU A 131 -20.93 10.63 -3.18
C LEU A 131 -21.80 11.18 -4.33
N ASN A 132 -22.70 12.06 -3.97
CA ASN A 132 -23.40 12.93 -4.91
C ASN A 132 -22.58 14.21 -5.18
N LYS A 133 -22.94 14.95 -6.22
CA LYS A 133 -22.26 16.19 -6.64
C LYS A 133 -22.25 17.27 -5.56
N ASP A 134 -23.22 17.26 -4.67
CA ASP A 134 -23.32 18.16 -3.51
C ASP A 134 -22.54 17.68 -2.27
N GLY A 135 -21.86 16.52 -2.38
CA GLY A 135 -21.11 15.91 -1.29
C GLY A 135 -21.96 15.05 -0.35
N SER A 136 -23.26 14.97 -0.54
CA SER A 136 -24.11 14.04 0.18
C SER A 136 -23.95 12.61 -0.35
N GLY A 137 -24.51 11.63 0.31
CA GLY A 137 -24.49 10.22 -0.12
C GLY A 137 -23.68 9.34 0.83
N GLY A 138 -23.00 8.36 0.29
CA GLY A 138 -22.31 7.31 1.04
C GLY A 138 -22.98 5.96 0.88
N CYS A 139 -22.79 5.06 1.85
CA CYS A 139 -23.40 3.72 1.82
C CYS A 139 -24.92 3.79 1.93
N GLY A 140 -25.61 3.15 1.00
CA GLY A 140 -27.06 3.06 0.99
C GLY A 140 -27.67 3.27 -0.39
N PRO A 141 -28.97 3.03 -0.52
CA PRO A 141 -29.67 3.27 -1.79
C PRO A 141 -29.72 4.78 -2.09
N ARG A 142 -29.30 5.15 -3.29
CA ARG A 142 -29.41 6.50 -3.84
C ARG A 142 -30.24 6.42 -5.13
N GLU A 143 -31.36 7.10 -5.15
CA GLU A 143 -32.37 6.91 -6.20
C GLU A 143 -31.98 7.59 -7.52
N ASN A 144 -31.39 8.78 -7.43
CA ASN A 144 -31.09 9.58 -8.62
C ASN A 144 -29.63 9.45 -9.06
N LYS A 145 -29.35 8.59 -10.04
CA LYS A 145 -28.01 8.41 -10.62
C LYS A 145 -27.43 9.66 -11.28
N ALA A 146 -28.27 10.59 -11.73
CA ALA A 146 -27.80 11.83 -12.35
C ALA A 146 -27.11 12.78 -11.34
N GLU A 147 -27.36 12.59 -10.07
CA GLU A 147 -26.73 13.34 -8.97
C GLU A 147 -25.40 12.74 -8.50
N TRP A 148 -25.12 11.50 -8.92
CA TRP A 148 -23.89 10.84 -8.50
C TRP A 148 -22.64 11.56 -9.02
N ASP A 149 -21.65 11.65 -8.16
CA ASP A 149 -20.35 12.18 -8.53
C ASP A 149 -19.39 11.05 -8.87
N SER A 150 -18.91 11.00 -10.10
CA SER A 150 -17.89 10.05 -10.50
C SER A 150 -16.51 10.70 -10.39
N SER A 151 -15.66 10.14 -9.55
CA SER A 151 -14.33 10.69 -9.28
C SER A 151 -13.27 9.58 -9.26
N MET A 152 -12.09 9.89 -9.77
CA MET A 152 -10.91 9.04 -9.62
C MET A 152 -10.31 9.24 -8.24
N VAL A 153 -10.19 8.17 -7.47
CA VAL A 153 -9.59 8.20 -6.13
C VAL A 153 -8.46 7.19 -6.01
N ALA A 154 -7.42 7.58 -5.28
CA ALA A 154 -6.33 6.68 -4.89
C ALA A 154 -6.83 5.78 -3.75
N ASP A 155 -7.07 4.51 -4.03
CA ASP A 155 -7.71 3.61 -3.06
C ASP A 155 -7.06 2.22 -2.96
N VAL A 156 -6.77 1.56 -4.08
CA VAL A 156 -6.32 0.18 -4.08
C VAL A 156 -4.79 0.07 -3.95
N LEU A 157 -4.33 -0.73 -3.00
CA LEU A 157 -2.90 -1.07 -2.87
C LEU A 157 -2.52 -2.07 -3.97
N ASP A 158 -1.70 -1.60 -4.93
CA ASP A 158 -1.33 -2.39 -6.11
C ASP A 158 -0.18 -3.35 -5.79
N ILE A 159 -0.29 -4.56 -6.31
CA ILE A 159 0.78 -5.57 -6.22
C ILE A 159 1.90 -5.33 -7.24
N VAL A 160 1.71 -4.43 -8.19
CA VAL A 160 2.72 -4.07 -9.21
C VAL A 160 3.93 -3.43 -8.53
N ARG A 161 5.11 -3.94 -8.83
CA ARG A 161 6.38 -3.49 -8.23
C ARG A 161 7.06 -2.37 -9.03
N VAL A 162 6.87 -2.36 -10.33
CA VAL A 162 7.44 -1.37 -11.25
C VAL A 162 6.30 -0.70 -12.00
N ARG A 163 6.31 0.62 -12.04
CA ARG A 163 5.22 1.40 -12.63
C ARG A 163 5.74 2.52 -13.53
N GLU A 164 5.09 2.69 -14.65
CA GLU A 164 5.21 3.92 -15.45
C GLU A 164 4.34 5.01 -14.83
N VAL A 165 4.89 6.20 -14.59
CA VAL A 165 4.17 7.33 -14.01
C VAL A 165 4.06 8.42 -15.06
N GLN A 166 2.84 8.76 -15.43
CA GLN A 166 2.56 9.74 -16.49
C GLN A 166 3.09 11.13 -16.13
N ALA A 167 3.44 11.91 -17.14
CA ALA A 167 3.75 13.33 -16.95
C ALA A 167 2.55 14.08 -16.34
N ARG A 168 2.83 15.08 -15.50
CA ARG A 168 1.82 15.88 -14.80
C ARG A 168 0.84 15.02 -14.02
N SER A 169 1.40 14.08 -13.25
CA SER A 169 0.61 13.22 -12.39
C SER A 169 1.23 13.02 -11.01
N THR A 170 0.37 12.64 -10.10
CA THR A 170 0.66 12.30 -8.72
C THR A 170 0.43 10.82 -8.50
N GLN A 171 1.38 10.17 -7.87
CA GLN A 171 1.34 8.74 -7.56
C GLN A 171 1.61 8.52 -6.08
N PRO A 172 0.59 8.23 -5.27
CA PRO A 172 0.78 7.86 -3.88
C PRO A 172 1.45 6.49 -3.75
N VAL A 173 2.25 6.36 -2.70
CA VAL A 173 2.96 5.14 -2.32
C VAL A 173 2.62 4.83 -0.87
N TRP A 174 2.08 3.65 -0.63
CA TRP A 174 1.75 3.18 0.71
C TRP A 174 2.89 2.36 1.29
N LEU A 175 3.23 2.63 2.54
CA LEU A 175 4.20 1.89 3.35
C LEU A 175 3.45 1.18 4.47
N ASN A 176 3.64 -0.12 4.60
CA ASN A 176 3.13 -0.92 5.71
C ASN A 176 4.29 -1.64 6.39
N VAL A 177 4.48 -1.41 7.67
CA VAL A 177 5.55 -2.03 8.46
C VAL A 177 4.93 -2.94 9.52
N TRP A 178 5.29 -4.21 9.49
CA TRP A 178 4.95 -5.14 10.56
C TRP A 178 6.07 -5.17 11.59
N VAL A 179 5.82 -4.59 12.75
CA VAL A 179 6.76 -4.61 13.86
C VAL A 179 6.73 -6.01 14.50
N PRO A 180 7.85 -6.76 14.52
CA PRO A 180 7.86 -8.09 15.14
C PRO A 180 7.44 -8.06 16.61
N ALA A 181 6.74 -9.09 17.07
CA ALA A 181 6.29 -9.20 18.47
C ALA A 181 7.46 -9.31 19.47
N ASP A 182 8.62 -9.77 19.01
CA ASP A 182 9.86 -9.89 19.76
C ASP A 182 10.82 -8.70 19.54
N ALA A 183 10.43 -7.68 18.78
CA ALA A 183 11.25 -6.50 18.55
C ALA A 183 11.65 -5.85 19.88
N ARG A 184 12.91 -5.43 20.00
CA ARG A 184 13.38 -4.66 21.16
C ARG A 184 12.77 -3.27 21.13
N PRO A 185 12.34 -2.72 22.28
CA PRO A 185 11.89 -1.33 22.35
C PRO A 185 13.00 -0.36 21.92
N GLY A 186 12.61 0.74 21.25
CA GLY A 186 13.55 1.78 20.83
C GLY A 186 13.21 2.36 19.47
N LYS A 187 14.10 3.21 18.95
CA LYS A 187 13.90 3.97 17.72
C LYS A 187 14.60 3.29 16.55
N TYR A 188 13.83 2.74 15.65
CA TYR A 188 14.29 2.08 14.44
C TYR A 188 14.26 3.06 13.27
N LYS A 189 15.38 3.24 12.59
CA LYS A 189 15.52 4.15 11.45
C LYS A 189 15.61 3.38 10.16
N GLY A 190 14.87 3.83 9.17
CA GLY A 190 14.85 3.27 7.82
C GLY A 190 14.76 4.36 6.76
N THR A 191 14.83 3.93 5.51
CA THR A 191 14.75 4.81 4.34
C THR A 191 13.85 4.18 3.29
N LEU A 192 12.88 4.94 2.81
CA LEU A 192 12.10 4.63 1.63
C LEU A 192 12.77 5.30 0.44
N THR A 193 12.98 4.56 -0.64
CA THR A 193 13.64 5.05 -1.85
C THR A 193 12.74 4.83 -3.05
N VAL A 194 12.56 5.85 -3.87
CA VAL A 194 12.02 5.71 -5.21
C VAL A 194 13.14 5.88 -6.23
N SER A 195 13.20 5.03 -7.23
CA SER A 195 14.17 5.06 -8.32
C SER A 195 13.49 4.68 -9.64
N GLY A 196 14.13 4.98 -10.75
CA GLY A 196 13.66 4.63 -12.09
C GLY A 196 14.73 4.89 -13.13
N LYS A 197 14.40 4.70 -14.41
CA LYS A 197 15.37 4.74 -15.50
C LYS A 197 15.79 6.17 -15.90
N ASN A 198 14.88 7.14 -15.77
CA ASN A 198 15.06 8.49 -16.32
C ASN A 198 15.00 9.61 -15.25
N PHE A 199 15.15 9.25 -13.98
CA PHE A 199 15.24 10.22 -12.86
C PHE A 199 16.18 9.71 -11.77
N GLU A 200 16.73 10.64 -11.00
CA GLU A 200 17.60 10.31 -9.88
C GLU A 200 16.82 9.71 -8.72
N ALA A 201 17.44 8.74 -8.04
CA ALA A 201 16.83 8.12 -6.87
C ALA A 201 16.62 9.13 -5.75
N MET A 202 15.39 9.17 -5.22
CA MET A 202 15.01 10.03 -4.09
C MET A 202 14.75 9.21 -2.84
N LYS A 203 15.16 9.75 -1.69
CA LYS A 203 15.13 9.04 -0.41
C LYS A 203 14.34 9.82 0.63
N LEU A 204 13.48 9.10 1.35
CA LEU A 204 12.69 9.61 2.47
C LEU A 204 13.09 8.86 3.75
N PRO A 205 13.74 9.52 4.71
CA PRO A 205 14.05 8.90 5.99
C PRO A 205 12.78 8.78 6.84
N PHE A 206 12.69 7.70 7.62
CA PHE A 206 11.65 7.52 8.63
C PHE A 206 12.18 6.82 9.88
N GLU A 207 11.49 7.01 10.98
CA GLU A 207 11.79 6.44 12.29
C GLU A 207 10.52 5.84 12.89
N ILE A 208 10.61 4.63 13.43
CA ILE A 208 9.55 3.99 14.20
C ILE A 208 10.02 3.82 15.64
N GLU A 209 9.35 4.49 16.57
CA GLU A 209 9.54 4.26 18.00
C GLU A 209 8.72 3.02 18.41
N VAL A 210 9.40 1.91 18.62
CA VAL A 210 8.79 0.69 19.16
C VAL A 210 8.72 0.81 20.67
N VAL A 211 7.50 0.92 21.22
CA VAL A 211 7.30 1.01 22.68
C VAL A 211 7.30 -0.38 23.31
N ASN A 212 7.59 -0.43 24.64
CA ASN A 212 7.62 -1.69 25.38
C ASN A 212 6.20 -2.18 25.73
N ARG A 213 5.38 -2.36 24.72
CA ARG A 213 4.04 -2.96 24.78
C ARG A 213 3.89 -3.93 23.63
N THR A 214 3.26 -5.06 23.89
CA THR A 214 2.98 -6.06 22.83
C THR A 214 1.49 -6.09 22.55
N LEU A 215 1.13 -6.04 21.27
CA LEU A 215 -0.25 -6.22 20.84
C LEU A 215 -0.69 -7.65 21.21
N PRO A 216 -1.81 -7.82 21.91
CA PRO A 216 -2.32 -9.15 22.19
C PRO A 216 -2.63 -9.94 20.90
N GLU A 217 -2.47 -11.26 20.96
CA GLU A 217 -2.96 -12.13 19.88
C GLU A 217 -4.45 -11.93 19.64
N PRO A 218 -4.94 -12.03 18.39
CA PRO A 218 -6.34 -11.75 18.06
C PRO A 218 -7.35 -12.50 18.92
N GLN A 219 -7.06 -13.75 19.28
CA GLN A 219 -7.93 -14.57 20.15
C GLN A 219 -8.04 -14.04 21.59
N LYS A 220 -7.15 -13.11 21.98
CA LYS A 220 -7.12 -12.49 23.33
C LYS A 220 -7.63 -11.06 23.33
N TRP A 221 -8.14 -10.57 22.21
CA TRP A 221 -8.72 -9.23 22.14
C TRP A 221 -9.97 -9.12 23.01
N ALA A 222 -10.11 -7.98 23.70
CA ALA A 222 -11.25 -7.71 24.57
C ALA A 222 -12.50 -7.25 23.82
N PHE A 223 -12.43 -7.04 22.52
CA PHE A 223 -13.54 -6.65 21.67
C PHE A 223 -13.82 -7.72 20.60
N HIS A 224 -15.06 -7.75 20.13
CA HIS A 224 -15.48 -8.60 19.03
C HIS A 224 -15.28 -7.89 17.70
N LEU A 225 -14.62 -8.55 16.74
CA LEU A 225 -14.39 -8.05 15.38
C LEU A 225 -15.09 -8.95 14.39
N ASP A 226 -16.08 -8.41 13.69
CA ASP A 226 -16.75 -9.07 12.57
C ASP A 226 -16.19 -8.56 11.25
N LEU A 227 -15.68 -9.46 10.42
CA LEU A 227 -15.25 -9.17 9.07
C LEU A 227 -16.25 -9.78 8.07
N TRP A 228 -16.99 -8.92 7.40
CA TRP A 228 -17.96 -9.36 6.40
C TRP A 228 -17.25 -9.71 5.10
N GLN A 229 -17.48 -10.93 4.65
CA GLN A 229 -16.96 -11.43 3.38
C GLN A 229 -18.09 -11.50 2.35
N ASN A 230 -17.74 -11.26 1.08
CA ASN A 230 -18.64 -11.49 -0.05
C ASN A 230 -18.19 -12.70 -0.87
N PRO A 231 -18.70 -13.91 -0.57
CA PRO A 231 -18.31 -15.13 -1.31
C PRO A 231 -18.58 -15.03 -2.81
N TYR A 232 -19.65 -14.39 -3.21
CA TYR A 232 -19.99 -14.21 -4.63
C TYR A 232 -18.93 -13.39 -5.37
N ALA A 233 -18.38 -12.36 -4.73
CA ALA A 233 -17.28 -11.57 -5.30
C ALA A 233 -16.03 -12.41 -5.49
N VAL A 234 -15.69 -13.29 -4.53
CA VAL A 234 -14.57 -14.21 -4.63
C VAL A 234 -14.75 -15.17 -5.79
N ALA A 235 -15.91 -15.83 -5.89
CA ALA A 235 -16.20 -16.75 -6.99
C ALA A 235 -16.10 -16.08 -8.37
N ARG A 236 -16.65 -14.88 -8.49
CA ARG A 236 -16.60 -14.10 -9.73
C ARG A 236 -15.18 -13.67 -10.09
N TYR A 237 -14.40 -13.23 -9.12
CA TYR A 237 -13.02 -12.80 -9.31
C TYR A 237 -12.13 -13.96 -9.79
N TYR A 238 -12.23 -15.11 -9.12
CA TYR A 238 -11.43 -16.29 -9.46
C TYR A 238 -12.06 -17.14 -10.59
N GLN A 239 -13.24 -16.74 -11.10
CA GLN A 239 -13.98 -17.44 -12.16
C GLN A 239 -14.22 -18.94 -11.82
N VAL A 240 -14.59 -19.20 -10.60
CA VAL A 240 -14.88 -20.56 -10.10
C VAL A 240 -16.38 -20.73 -9.81
N PRO A 241 -16.94 -21.95 -9.94
CA PRO A 241 -18.34 -22.21 -9.61
C PRO A 241 -18.62 -21.93 -8.13
N LEU A 242 -19.72 -21.25 -7.85
CA LEU A 242 -20.15 -20.98 -6.47
C LEU A 242 -20.25 -22.26 -5.65
N TRP A 243 -19.70 -22.24 -4.45
CA TRP A 243 -19.73 -23.31 -3.46
C TRP A 243 -19.01 -24.59 -3.91
N SER A 244 -18.21 -24.53 -4.97
CA SER A 244 -17.32 -25.62 -5.36
C SER A 244 -16.11 -25.74 -4.42
N LYS A 245 -15.36 -26.83 -4.54
CA LYS A 245 -14.10 -26.98 -3.79
C LYS A 245 -13.12 -25.86 -4.11
N GLU A 246 -13.01 -25.48 -5.38
CA GLU A 246 -12.15 -24.41 -5.88
C GLU A 246 -12.54 -23.06 -5.27
N HIS A 247 -13.86 -22.80 -5.10
CA HIS A 247 -14.34 -21.60 -4.45
C HIS A 247 -13.95 -21.56 -2.97
N PHE A 248 -14.12 -22.66 -2.23
CA PHE A 248 -13.66 -22.74 -0.83
C PHE A 248 -12.15 -22.61 -0.70
N ASP A 249 -11.39 -23.17 -1.63
CA ASP A 249 -9.93 -23.01 -1.64
C ASP A 249 -9.51 -21.57 -1.93
N ALA A 250 -10.23 -20.84 -2.78
CA ALA A 250 -10.01 -19.41 -3.04
C ALA A 250 -10.38 -18.50 -1.84
N MET A 251 -11.39 -18.85 -1.08
CA MET A 251 -11.78 -18.11 0.15
C MET A 251 -10.80 -18.33 1.31
N ARG A 252 -10.20 -19.48 1.43
CA ARG A 252 -9.36 -19.89 2.56
C ARG A 252 -8.24 -18.90 2.91
N PRO A 253 -7.45 -18.36 1.95
CA PRO A 253 -6.40 -17.37 2.24
C PRO A 253 -6.96 -16.06 2.80
N ILE A 254 -8.19 -15.69 2.42
CA ILE A 254 -8.85 -14.44 2.85
C ILE A 254 -9.35 -14.57 4.29
N MET A 255 -9.63 -15.81 4.74
CA MET A 255 -10.18 -16.10 6.07
C MET A 255 -9.11 -16.42 7.12
N LYS A 256 -7.83 -16.48 6.76
CA LYS A 256 -6.68 -16.70 7.64
C LYS A 256 -6.08 -15.40 8.14
#